data_6488682239599120da3f14c275865766
#
_entry.id   6488682239599120da3f14c275865766
#
_cell.length_a   1.000
_cell.length_b   1.000
_cell.length_c   1.000
_cell.angle_alpha   90.00
_cell.angle_beta   90.00
_cell.angle_gamma   90.00
#
_symmetry.space_group_name_H-M   'P 1'
#
loop_
_entity.id
_entity.type
_entity.pdbx_description
1 polymer ?
#
loop_
_entity_poly.entity_id
_entity_poly.type
_entity_poly.pdbx_seq_one_letter_code
_entity_poly.pdbx_strand_id
1 'polypeptide(L)'
;MVRVLLVANKTLGSGEVSEFVRNRMSEADCQFTLLVPASPRSYRGATSGPPNVSEGVPPAHELEDDYEHARTRLEYGLGVLRGMGATADGDVGDPNPAKAINEVLTRREFDEVALSTLPAGISRWLRLDIPHQVERKFKIPVSVIKTR
;
A
#
# COMPACT_ATOMS: atom_id res chain seq x y z
N MET A 1 12.54 6.59 -17.63
CA MET A 1 11.99 5.48 -16.80
C MET A 1 10.84 5.99 -15.96
N VAL A 2 9.70 5.31 -16.01
CA VAL A 2 8.52 5.70 -15.23
C VAL A 2 8.63 5.10 -13.83
N ARG A 3 8.46 5.93 -12.82
CA ARG A 3 8.49 5.49 -11.43
C ARG A 3 7.07 5.40 -10.90
N VAL A 4 6.67 4.20 -10.52
CA VAL A 4 5.33 3.91 -10.02
C VAL A 4 5.40 3.54 -8.55
N LEU A 5 4.66 4.27 -7.71
CA LEU A 5 4.48 3.89 -6.31
C LEU A 5 3.23 3.02 -6.23
N LEU A 6 3.42 1.77 -5.89
CA LEU A 6 2.32 0.81 -5.73
C LEU A 6 2.06 0.61 -4.25
N VAL A 7 0.92 1.09 -3.79
CA VAL A 7 0.52 0.96 -2.39
C VAL A 7 -0.44 -0.21 -2.29
N ALA A 8 -0.02 -1.27 -1.63
CA ALA A 8 -0.81 -2.48 -1.52
C ALA A 8 -0.60 -3.13 -0.17
N ASN A 9 -1.60 -3.82 0.32
CA ASN A 9 -1.51 -4.53 1.58
C ASN A 9 -1.74 -6.03 1.35
N LYS A 10 -2.98 -6.48 1.44
CA LYS A 10 -3.29 -7.92 1.33
C LYS A 10 -3.49 -8.39 -0.10
N THR A 11 -3.34 -7.52 -1.08
CA THR A 11 -3.63 -7.82 -2.48
C THR A 11 -2.39 -8.06 -3.34
N LEU A 12 -1.23 -8.18 -2.73
CA LEU A 12 0.04 -8.26 -3.44
C LEU A 12 0.16 -9.44 -4.39
N GLY A 13 -0.56 -10.52 -4.12
CA GLY A 13 -0.58 -11.69 -4.99
C GLY A 13 -1.79 -11.74 -5.91
N SER A 14 -2.60 -10.68 -5.97
CA SER A 14 -3.81 -10.70 -6.78
C SER A 14 -3.49 -10.61 -8.27
N GLY A 15 -4.36 -11.21 -9.09
CA GLY A 15 -4.23 -11.14 -10.55
C GLY A 15 -4.36 -9.72 -11.06
N GLU A 16 -5.17 -8.90 -10.41
CA GLU A 16 -5.40 -7.50 -10.80
C GLU A 16 -4.14 -6.67 -10.66
N VAL A 17 -3.38 -6.87 -9.57
CA VAL A 17 -2.11 -6.16 -9.38
C VAL A 17 -1.09 -6.62 -10.41
N SER A 18 -1.00 -7.92 -10.65
CA SER A 18 -0.09 -8.46 -11.66
C SER A 18 -0.42 -7.95 -13.06
N GLU A 19 -1.70 -7.86 -13.38
CA GLU A 19 -2.14 -7.33 -14.67
C GLU A 19 -1.76 -5.86 -14.82
N PHE A 20 -1.99 -5.06 -13.77
CA PHE A 20 -1.60 -3.66 -13.78
C PHE A 20 -0.10 -3.51 -14.06
N VAL A 21 0.73 -4.30 -13.36
CA VAL A 21 2.18 -4.22 -13.52
C VAL A 21 2.60 -4.62 -14.94
N ARG A 22 2.03 -5.70 -15.48
CA ARG A 22 2.33 -6.12 -16.86
C ARG A 22 1.96 -5.05 -17.87
N ASN A 23 0.80 -4.43 -17.69
CA ASN A 23 0.34 -3.38 -18.60
C ASN A 23 1.29 -2.18 -18.60
N ARG A 24 1.73 -1.77 -17.43
CA ARG A 24 2.67 -0.66 -17.32
C ARG A 24 4.02 -1.00 -17.93
N MET A 25 4.51 -2.21 -17.69
CA MET A 25 5.79 -2.66 -18.25
C MET A 25 5.75 -2.74 -19.78
N SER A 26 4.59 -3.04 -20.37
CA SER A 26 4.44 -3.09 -21.82
C SER A 26 4.42 -1.70 -22.44
N GLU A 27 4.08 -0.67 -21.68
CA GLU A 27 4.01 0.70 -22.20
C GLU A 27 5.33 1.45 -22.11
N ALA A 28 6.12 1.17 -21.08
CA ALA A 28 7.37 1.89 -20.82
C ALA A 28 8.25 1.13 -19.85
N ASP A 29 9.53 1.51 -19.79
CA ASP A 29 10.42 1.05 -18.73
C ASP A 29 9.90 1.61 -17.40
N CYS A 30 9.60 0.73 -16.47
CA CYS A 30 9.07 1.12 -15.19
C CYS A 30 9.92 0.63 -14.04
N GLN A 31 9.99 1.43 -13.00
CA GLN A 31 10.49 1.01 -11.70
C GLN A 31 9.33 1.08 -10.72
N PHE A 32 9.08 -0.02 -10.03
CA PHE A 32 8.00 -0.10 -9.05
C PHE A 32 8.58 0.02 -7.65
N THR A 33 7.98 0.87 -6.84
CA THR A 33 8.26 0.91 -5.42
C THR A 33 7.01 0.45 -4.71
N LEU A 34 7.13 -0.63 -3.97
CA LEU A 34 6.02 -1.23 -3.26
C LEU A 34 5.97 -0.68 -1.85
N LEU A 35 4.86 -0.05 -1.49
CA LEU A 35 4.62 0.46 -0.15
C LEU A 35 3.55 -0.38 0.51
N VAL A 36 3.91 -1.03 1.61
CA VAL A 36 2.99 -1.87 2.37
C VAL A 36 2.74 -1.20 3.72
N PRO A 37 1.59 -0.54 3.90
CA PRO A 37 1.27 0.02 5.21
C PRO A 37 1.08 -1.11 6.23
N ALA A 38 1.62 -0.94 7.42
CA ALA A 38 1.40 -1.90 8.50
C ALA A 38 -0.08 -1.88 8.89
N SER A 39 -0.64 -3.05 9.18
CA SER A 39 -2.04 -3.15 9.58
C SER A 39 -2.14 -3.37 11.08
N PRO A 40 -2.66 -2.43 11.85
CA PRO A 40 -2.79 -2.63 13.30
C PRO A 40 -3.68 -3.82 13.63
N ARG A 41 -3.26 -4.61 14.58
CA ARG A 41 -4.06 -5.75 15.05
C ARG A 41 -5.44 -5.32 15.55
N SER A 42 -5.52 -4.14 16.13
CA SER A 42 -6.78 -3.58 16.61
C SER A 42 -7.84 -3.52 15.52
N TYR A 43 -7.45 -3.35 14.29
CA TYR A 43 -8.40 -3.35 13.18
C TYR A 43 -8.83 -4.76 12.78
N ARG A 44 -8.02 -5.76 13.07
CA ARG A 44 -8.37 -7.14 12.74
C ARG A 44 -9.32 -7.76 13.75
N GLY A 45 -9.27 -7.29 15.00
CA GLY A 45 -10.14 -7.79 16.07
C GLY A 45 -11.25 -6.84 16.46
N ALA A 46 -11.39 -5.72 15.79
CA ALA A 46 -12.26 -4.63 16.22
C ALA A 46 -13.76 -4.95 16.17
N THR A 47 -14.14 -6.06 15.54
CA THR A 47 -15.54 -6.40 15.37
C THR A 47 -16.13 -7.16 16.56
N SER A 48 -15.32 -7.61 17.50
CA SER A 48 -15.78 -8.51 18.55
C SER A 48 -15.43 -8.05 19.97
N GLY A 49 -14.80 -6.92 20.14
CA GLY A 49 -14.41 -6.45 21.45
C GLY A 49 -15.34 -5.40 22.02
N PRO A 50 -15.49 -5.37 23.36
CA PRO A 50 -16.27 -4.30 23.99
C PRO A 50 -15.59 -2.95 23.78
N PRO A 51 -16.38 -1.87 23.66
CA PRO A 51 -15.83 -0.56 23.34
C PRO A 51 -15.07 0.13 24.48
N ASN A 52 -14.88 -0.54 25.58
CA ASN A 52 -14.16 0.03 26.72
C ASN A 52 -12.65 -0.19 26.64
N VAL A 53 -12.17 -0.68 25.56
CA VAL A 53 -10.74 -0.84 25.40
C VAL A 53 -10.14 0.55 25.45
N SER A 54 -9.21 0.74 26.34
CA SER A 54 -8.47 1.98 26.39
C SER A 54 -7.96 2.27 24.98
N GLU A 55 -8.44 3.35 24.43
CA GLU A 55 -8.08 3.76 23.08
C GLU A 55 -6.64 4.19 23.00
N GLY A 56 -5.81 3.56 23.79
CA GLY A 56 -4.40 3.83 23.78
C GLY A 56 -3.72 3.28 22.56
N VAL A 57 -2.55 3.81 22.31
CA VAL A 57 -1.64 3.27 21.32
C VAL A 57 -1.40 1.79 21.64
N PRO A 58 -1.44 0.88 20.65
CA PRO A 58 -1.15 -0.52 20.91
C PRO A 58 0.21 -0.69 21.57
N PRO A 59 0.39 -1.72 22.39
CA PRO A 59 1.70 -1.99 22.98
C PRO A 59 2.78 -2.09 21.89
N ALA A 60 3.98 -1.65 22.22
CA ALA A 60 5.07 -1.61 21.26
C ALA A 60 5.32 -2.95 20.57
N HIS A 61 5.17 -4.05 21.30
CA HIS A 61 5.39 -5.39 20.71
C HIS A 61 4.32 -5.75 19.67
N GLU A 62 3.09 -5.25 19.82
CA GLU A 62 2.05 -5.46 18.81
C GLU A 62 2.33 -4.66 17.55
N LEU A 63 2.85 -3.45 17.69
CA LEU A 63 3.28 -2.66 16.53
C LEU A 63 4.43 -3.32 15.79
N GLU A 64 5.38 -3.87 16.54
CA GLU A 64 6.50 -4.59 15.93
C GLU A 64 6.02 -5.79 15.13
N ASP A 65 5.06 -6.56 15.68
CA ASP A 65 4.48 -7.70 14.98
C ASP A 65 3.76 -7.27 13.71
N ASP A 66 3.03 -6.15 13.76
CA ASP A 66 2.34 -5.64 12.58
C ASP A 66 3.33 -5.21 11.49
N TYR A 67 4.44 -4.60 11.86
CA TYR A 67 5.50 -4.25 10.92
C TYR A 67 6.19 -5.48 10.37
N GLU A 68 6.42 -6.51 11.17
CA GLU A 68 7.00 -7.76 10.69
C GLU A 68 6.10 -8.46 9.69
N HIS A 69 4.80 -8.50 9.94
CA HIS A 69 3.83 -9.07 9.01
C HIS A 69 3.80 -8.28 7.70
N ALA A 70 3.85 -6.97 7.80
CA ALA A 70 3.91 -6.12 6.62
C ALA A 70 5.19 -6.35 5.83
N ARG A 71 6.31 -6.54 6.53
CA ARG A 71 7.60 -6.83 5.89
C ARG A 71 7.55 -8.16 5.16
N THR A 72 6.94 -9.18 5.75
CA THR A 72 6.78 -10.47 5.09
C THR A 72 5.95 -10.33 3.82
N ARG A 73 4.87 -9.55 3.87
CA ARG A 73 4.06 -9.28 2.68
C ARG A 73 4.83 -8.49 1.63
N LEU A 74 5.65 -7.55 2.08
CA LEU A 74 6.51 -6.78 1.17
C LEU A 74 7.49 -7.69 0.44
N GLU A 75 8.18 -8.57 1.15
CA GLU A 75 9.12 -9.50 0.55
C GLU A 75 8.43 -10.42 -0.45
N TYR A 76 7.25 -10.91 -0.11
CA TYR A 76 6.47 -11.73 -1.03
C TYR A 76 6.10 -10.94 -2.29
N GLY A 77 5.61 -9.73 -2.13
CA GLY A 77 5.23 -8.88 -3.25
C GLY A 77 6.40 -8.53 -4.14
N LEU A 78 7.55 -8.22 -3.55
CA LEU A 78 8.76 -7.96 -4.33
C LEU A 78 9.19 -9.20 -5.12
N GLY A 79 9.08 -10.37 -4.53
CA GLY A 79 9.36 -11.63 -5.22
C GLY A 79 8.46 -11.83 -6.43
N VAL A 80 7.17 -11.54 -6.28
CA VAL A 80 6.22 -11.63 -7.39
C VAL A 80 6.57 -10.67 -8.50
N LEU A 81 6.83 -9.40 -8.17
CA LEU A 81 7.17 -8.39 -9.18
C LEU A 81 8.47 -8.72 -9.90
N ARG A 82 9.48 -9.10 -9.16
CA ARG A 82 10.78 -9.47 -9.75
C ARG A 82 10.68 -10.72 -10.60
N GLY A 83 9.83 -11.68 -10.19
CA GLY A 83 9.56 -12.87 -10.98
C GLY A 83 8.88 -12.58 -12.31
N MET A 84 8.21 -11.45 -12.42
CA MET A 84 7.61 -10.97 -13.67
C MET A 84 8.61 -10.21 -14.55
N GLY A 85 9.83 -10.02 -14.08
CA GLY A 85 10.84 -9.23 -14.78
C GLY A 85 10.83 -7.75 -14.43
N ALA A 86 10.07 -7.34 -13.42
CA ALA A 86 10.01 -5.94 -13.03
C ALA A 86 11.20 -5.55 -12.16
N THR A 87 11.64 -4.30 -12.31
CA THR A 87 12.57 -3.68 -11.37
C THR A 87 11.74 -3.15 -10.20
N ALA A 88 11.99 -3.65 -9.01
CA ALA A 88 11.16 -3.33 -7.86
C ALA A 88 11.97 -3.20 -6.58
N ASP A 89 11.65 -2.19 -5.81
CA ASP A 89 12.08 -2.04 -4.43
C ASP A 89 10.85 -1.76 -3.57
N GLY A 90 11.03 -1.56 -2.28
CA GLY A 90 9.86 -1.29 -1.46
C GLY A 90 10.20 -1.00 -0.01
N ASP A 91 9.15 -0.68 0.73
CA ASP A 91 9.27 -0.32 2.14
C ASP A 91 7.95 -0.60 2.85
N VAL A 92 8.05 -0.76 4.15
CA VAL A 92 6.88 -0.86 5.03
C VAL A 92 6.57 0.53 5.54
N GLY A 93 5.30 0.91 5.54
CA GLY A 93 4.89 2.24 5.94
C GLY A 93 4.02 2.24 7.19
N ASP A 94 3.71 3.45 7.62
CA ASP A 94 2.84 3.72 8.76
C ASP A 94 1.49 3.02 8.60
N PRO A 95 0.85 2.57 9.69
CA PRO A 95 -0.48 1.99 9.62
C PRO A 95 -1.54 2.90 9.01
N ASN A 96 -1.35 4.20 9.08
CA ASN A 96 -2.20 5.15 8.39
C ASN A 96 -1.74 5.28 6.94
N PRO A 97 -2.52 4.80 5.96
CA PRO A 97 -2.08 4.80 4.56
C PRO A 97 -1.77 6.20 4.02
N ALA A 98 -2.57 7.19 4.38
CA ALA A 98 -2.33 8.56 3.94
C ALA A 98 -0.99 9.08 4.44
N LYS A 99 -0.66 8.80 5.68
CA LYS A 99 0.62 9.18 6.27
C LYS A 99 1.78 8.45 5.60
N ALA A 100 1.62 7.14 5.37
CA ALA A 100 2.64 6.33 4.73
C ALA A 100 2.96 6.86 3.32
N ILE A 101 1.93 7.14 2.54
CA ILE A 101 2.08 7.68 1.19
C ILE A 101 2.77 9.04 1.23
N ASN A 102 2.33 9.89 2.14
CA ASN A 102 2.86 11.24 2.30
C ASN A 102 4.35 11.21 2.61
N GLU A 103 4.78 10.34 3.50
CA GLU A 103 6.19 10.20 3.87
C GLU A 103 7.05 9.78 2.68
N VAL A 104 6.59 8.82 1.89
CA VAL A 104 7.35 8.33 0.74
C VAL A 104 7.42 9.40 -0.35
N LEU A 105 6.30 10.05 -0.67
CA LEU A 105 6.25 11.05 -1.72
C LEU A 105 7.02 12.32 -1.36
N THR A 106 7.23 12.57 -0.07
CA THR A 106 8.06 13.68 0.38
C THR A 106 9.56 13.39 0.19
N ARG A 107 9.94 12.12 0.28
CA ARG A 107 11.35 11.72 0.18
C ARG A 107 11.79 11.36 -1.23
N ARG A 108 10.87 10.90 -2.08
CA ARG A 108 11.19 10.37 -3.40
C ARG A 108 10.19 10.87 -4.43
N GLU A 109 10.64 11.00 -5.66
CA GLU A 109 9.78 11.41 -6.77
C GLU A 109 9.20 10.20 -7.48
N PHE A 110 7.93 10.31 -7.83
CA PHE A 110 7.21 9.29 -8.59
C PHE A 110 6.39 9.95 -9.70
N ASP A 111 6.14 9.20 -10.74
CA ASP A 111 5.33 9.65 -11.87
C ASP A 111 3.88 9.23 -11.73
N GLU A 112 3.61 8.20 -10.94
CA GLU A 112 2.27 7.66 -10.76
C GLU A 112 2.17 6.96 -9.41
N VAL A 113 0.98 7.00 -8.82
CA VAL A 113 0.65 6.23 -7.62
C VAL A 113 -0.51 5.30 -7.96
N ALA A 114 -0.38 4.03 -7.60
CA ALA A 114 -1.45 3.05 -7.75
C ALA A 114 -1.81 2.51 -6.37
N LEU A 115 -3.10 2.53 -6.06
CA LEU A 115 -3.62 2.05 -4.77
C LEU A 115 -4.34 0.73 -4.98
N SER A 116 -3.95 -0.28 -4.22
CA SER A 116 -4.60 -1.59 -4.28
C SER A 116 -4.81 -2.12 -2.87
N THR A 117 -6.04 -2.49 -2.57
CA THR A 117 -6.38 -3.17 -1.31
C THR A 117 -7.67 -3.95 -1.52
N LEU A 118 -8.08 -4.71 -0.52
CA LEU A 118 -9.35 -5.42 -0.57
C LEU A 118 -10.51 -4.44 -0.72
N PRO A 119 -11.66 -4.85 -1.27
CA PRO A 119 -12.77 -3.93 -1.53
C PRO A 119 -13.18 -3.08 -0.34
N ALA A 120 -13.19 -3.63 0.86
CA ALA A 120 -13.52 -2.85 2.07
C ALA A 120 -12.49 -1.74 2.32
N GLY A 121 -11.20 -2.02 2.08
CA GLY A 121 -10.15 -1.03 2.24
C GLY A 121 -10.23 0.07 1.19
N ILE A 122 -10.54 -0.27 -0.05
CA ILE A 122 -10.72 0.72 -1.11
C ILE A 122 -11.87 1.66 -0.76
N SER A 123 -13.00 1.12 -0.30
CA SER A 123 -14.13 1.96 0.11
C SER A 123 -13.73 2.94 1.21
N ARG A 124 -12.95 2.48 2.16
CA ARG A 124 -12.46 3.32 3.25
C ARG A 124 -11.54 4.43 2.75
N TRP A 125 -10.61 4.08 1.86
CA TRP A 125 -9.66 5.05 1.32
C TRP A 125 -10.35 6.11 0.47
N LEU A 126 -11.39 5.71 -0.27
CA LEU A 126 -12.19 6.65 -1.05
C LEU A 126 -13.00 7.59 -0.15
N ARG A 127 -13.54 7.10 0.97
CA ARG A 127 -14.23 7.95 1.93
C ARG A 127 -13.30 8.96 2.59
N LEU A 128 -12.05 8.61 2.77
CA LEU A 128 -11.03 9.50 3.32
C LEU A 128 -10.44 10.43 2.24
N ASP A 129 -10.90 10.29 1.02
CA ASP A 129 -10.45 11.12 -0.12
C ASP A 129 -8.94 11.04 -0.36
N ILE A 130 -8.35 9.89 -0.07
CA ILE A 130 -6.89 9.71 -0.22
C ILE A 130 -6.42 9.97 -1.65
N PRO A 131 -7.07 9.44 -2.70
CA PRO A 131 -6.60 9.70 -4.07
C PRO A 131 -6.54 11.18 -4.42
N HIS A 132 -7.60 11.94 -4.11
CA HIS A 132 -7.63 13.37 -4.42
C HIS A 132 -6.63 14.17 -3.60
N GLN A 133 -6.45 13.82 -2.33
CA GLN A 133 -5.47 14.51 -1.48
C GLN A 133 -4.07 14.34 -2.03
N VAL A 134 -3.73 13.12 -2.48
CA VAL A 134 -2.41 12.84 -3.05
C VAL A 134 -2.24 13.60 -4.38
N GLU A 135 -3.23 13.54 -5.26
CA GLU A 135 -3.17 14.25 -6.54
C GLU A 135 -2.99 15.75 -6.36
N ARG A 136 -3.72 16.35 -5.43
CA ARG A 136 -3.63 17.79 -5.20
C ARG A 136 -2.30 18.21 -4.59
N LYS A 137 -1.83 17.44 -3.62
CA LYS A 137 -0.62 17.80 -2.88
C LYS A 137 0.65 17.57 -3.71
N PHE A 138 0.72 16.46 -4.41
CA PHE A 138 1.94 16.06 -5.11
C PHE A 138 1.85 16.21 -6.62
N LYS A 139 0.66 16.50 -7.15
CA LYS A 139 0.41 16.69 -8.58
C LYS A 139 0.83 15.47 -9.40
N ILE A 140 0.51 14.30 -8.87
CA ILE A 140 0.81 12.99 -9.48
C ILE A 140 -0.53 12.27 -9.71
N PRO A 141 -0.73 11.64 -10.88
CA PRO A 141 -1.96 10.87 -11.11
C PRO A 141 -2.02 9.65 -10.17
N VAL A 142 -3.20 9.39 -9.65
CA VAL A 142 -3.47 8.27 -8.77
C VAL A 142 -4.48 7.32 -9.42
N SER A 143 -4.10 6.07 -9.56
CA SER A 143 -4.97 5.01 -10.06
C SER A 143 -5.41 4.12 -8.91
N VAL A 144 -6.64 3.62 -8.99
CA VAL A 144 -7.15 2.66 -8.01
C VAL A 144 -7.32 1.32 -8.71
N ILE A 145 -6.62 0.30 -8.21
CA ILE A 145 -6.73 -1.05 -8.73
C ILE A 145 -7.85 -1.75 -7.98
N LYS A 146 -8.91 -2.08 -8.70
CA LYS A 146 -10.06 -2.76 -8.11
C LYS A 146 -9.79 -4.25 -8.06
N THR A 147 -9.73 -4.82 -6.86
CA THR A 147 -9.59 -6.26 -6.67
C THR A 147 -10.95 -6.87 -6.33
N ARG A 148 -11.13 -8.12 -6.71
CA ARG A 148 -12.38 -8.85 -6.46
C ARG A 148 -12.33 -9.60 -5.15
#